data_e111c6395b1a99be0c44e99d248fe8f3
#
_entry.id   e111c6395b1a99be0c44e99d248fe8f3
#
_cell.length_a   1.000
_cell.length_b   1.000
_cell.length_c   1.000
_cell.angle_alpha   90.00
_cell.angle_beta   90.00
_cell.angle_gamma   90.00
#
_symmetry.space_group_name_H-M   'P 1'
#
loop_
_entity.id
_entity.type
_entity.pdbx_description
1 polymer ?
#
loop_
_entity_poly.entity_id
_entity_poly.type
_entity_poly.pdbx_seq_one_letter_code
_entity_poly.pdbx_strand_id
1 'polypeptide(L)'
;IAGQPRASWEPGTLCRKSWTGADLIYTPEHEPWKIDEQAPLTLRCREAYHSVFGREPERYDFWDFGTNAVVPVSMGVATIGFGPGEYKLAHMTNEHCDPQKVKDACRFYAELIGRL
;
A
#
# COMPACT_ATOMS: atom_id res chain seq x y z
N ILE A 1 10.15 15.93 -16.99
CA ILE A 1 10.49 15.70 -18.42
C ILE A 1 9.36 16.19 -19.31
N ALA A 2 8.10 15.96 -18.89
CA ALA A 2 6.94 16.53 -19.57
C ALA A 2 7.06 18.06 -19.68
N GLY A 3 6.93 18.61 -20.88
CA GLY A 3 7.09 20.04 -21.16
C GLY A 3 8.47 20.47 -21.65
N GLN A 4 9.45 19.57 -21.75
CA GLN A 4 10.72 19.88 -22.40
C GLN A 4 10.58 19.75 -23.91
N PRO A 5 10.88 20.81 -24.72
CA PRO A 5 10.57 20.83 -26.15
C PRO A 5 11.39 19.86 -27.00
N ARG A 6 12.36 19.16 -26.43
CA ARG A 6 13.21 18.17 -27.12
C ARG A 6 13.28 16.84 -26.39
N ALA A 7 12.33 16.55 -25.50
CA ALA A 7 12.26 15.30 -24.75
C ALA A 7 10.87 14.70 -24.86
N SER A 8 10.83 13.42 -25.17
CA SER A 8 9.63 12.57 -25.05
C SER A 8 9.93 11.40 -24.13
N TRP A 9 8.91 10.85 -23.54
CA TRP A 9 9.02 9.62 -22.76
C TRP A 9 7.84 8.72 -23.10
N GLU A 10 8.05 7.44 -22.99
CA GLU A 10 7.04 6.41 -23.08
C GLU A 10 7.34 5.31 -22.05
N PRO A 11 6.32 4.63 -21.51
CA PRO A 11 6.53 3.48 -20.65
C PRO A 11 7.30 2.39 -21.37
N GLY A 12 8.37 1.90 -20.77
CA GLY A 12 9.17 0.81 -21.32
C GLY A 12 8.48 -0.53 -21.16
N THR A 13 8.41 -1.32 -22.23
CA THR A 13 7.94 -2.71 -22.17
C THR A 13 9.08 -3.64 -21.79
N LEU A 14 8.85 -4.48 -20.79
CA LEU A 14 9.78 -5.51 -20.36
C LEU A 14 9.34 -6.89 -20.88
N CYS A 15 10.32 -7.64 -21.40
CA CYS A 15 10.14 -9.04 -21.77
C CYS A 15 11.01 -9.90 -20.86
N ARG A 16 10.39 -10.83 -20.14
CA ARG A 16 11.07 -11.76 -19.23
C ARG A 16 10.48 -13.15 -19.39
N LYS A 17 11.26 -14.17 -19.01
CA LYS A 17 10.75 -15.55 -18.92
C LYS A 17 10.31 -15.85 -17.49
N SER A 18 9.12 -16.46 -17.37
CA SER A 18 8.67 -17.05 -16.12
C SER A 18 9.50 -18.29 -15.78
N TRP A 19 9.34 -18.80 -14.58
CA TRP A 19 9.93 -20.07 -14.16
C TRP A 19 9.45 -21.28 -14.97
N THR A 20 8.26 -21.17 -15.61
CA THR A 20 7.73 -22.21 -16.53
C THR A 20 8.26 -22.05 -17.96
N GLY A 21 9.06 -21.04 -18.25
CA GLY A 21 9.57 -20.74 -19.58
C GLY A 21 8.63 -19.90 -20.46
N ALA A 22 7.44 -19.55 -19.99
CA ALA A 22 6.53 -18.68 -20.72
C ALA A 22 7.07 -17.23 -20.79
N ASP A 23 6.89 -16.56 -21.91
CA ASP A 23 7.25 -15.17 -22.07
C ASP A 23 6.25 -14.28 -21.31
N LEU A 24 6.78 -13.38 -20.49
CA LEU A 24 6.06 -12.35 -19.78
C LEU A 24 6.41 -11.00 -20.39
N ILE A 25 5.43 -10.40 -21.06
CA ILE A 25 5.56 -9.08 -21.66
C ILE A 25 4.66 -8.14 -20.87
N TYR A 26 5.24 -7.13 -20.24
CA TYR A 26 4.49 -6.18 -19.44
C TYR A 26 5.14 -4.80 -19.42
N THR A 27 4.33 -3.79 -19.23
CA THR A 27 4.75 -2.42 -18.97
C THR A 27 4.65 -2.19 -17.46
N PRO A 28 5.76 -1.94 -16.75
CA PRO A 28 5.76 -1.71 -15.31
C PRO A 28 5.26 -0.30 -15.01
N GLU A 29 3.97 -0.08 -15.19
CA GLU A 29 3.31 1.18 -14.95
C GLU A 29 2.32 1.01 -13.79
N HIS A 30 2.44 1.87 -12.79
CA HIS A 30 1.57 1.88 -11.62
C HIS A 30 1.10 3.30 -11.39
N GLU A 31 -0.20 3.52 -11.58
CA GLU A 31 -0.82 4.79 -11.28
C GLU A 31 -0.75 5.08 -9.77
N PRO A 32 -0.37 6.29 -9.38
CA PRO A 32 -0.43 6.69 -7.97
C PRO A 32 -1.88 6.75 -7.53
N TRP A 33 -2.12 6.41 -6.29
CA TRP A 33 -3.46 6.43 -5.72
C TRP A 33 -3.45 6.98 -4.30
N LYS A 34 -4.60 7.47 -3.89
CA LYS A 34 -4.87 7.87 -2.52
C LYS A 34 -6.31 7.58 -2.16
N ILE A 35 -6.58 7.42 -0.87
CA ILE A 35 -7.93 7.37 -0.33
C ILE A 35 -8.21 8.67 0.44
N ASP A 36 -9.46 9.13 0.40
CA ASP A 36 -9.88 10.29 1.17
C ASP A 36 -9.91 9.96 2.67
N GLU A 37 -9.47 10.88 3.51
CA GLU A 37 -9.51 10.73 4.96
C GLU A 37 -10.94 10.62 5.51
N GLN A 38 -11.92 11.12 4.78
CA GLN A 38 -13.34 11.02 5.10
C GLN A 38 -14.04 9.84 4.42
N ALA A 39 -13.32 9.03 3.65
CA ALA A 39 -13.90 7.85 3.03
C ALA A 39 -14.42 6.87 4.09
N PRO A 40 -15.53 6.16 3.83
CA PRO A 40 -16.09 5.22 4.81
C PRO A 40 -15.08 4.21 5.36
N LEU A 41 -14.24 3.64 4.50
CA LEU A 41 -13.18 2.71 4.93
C LEU A 41 -12.18 3.38 5.87
N THR A 42 -11.74 4.61 5.57
CA THR A 42 -10.81 5.35 6.43
C THR A 42 -11.42 5.61 7.81
N LEU A 43 -12.68 6.00 7.86
CA LEU A 43 -13.38 6.23 9.13
C LEU A 43 -13.50 4.94 9.95
N ARG A 44 -13.83 3.80 9.33
CA ARG A 44 -13.86 2.49 10.00
C ARG A 44 -12.48 2.07 10.52
N CYS A 45 -11.42 2.33 9.74
CA CYS A 45 -10.06 2.09 10.19
C CYS A 45 -9.69 2.95 11.42
N ARG A 46 -10.10 4.21 11.45
CA ARG A 46 -9.89 5.09 12.61
C ARG A 46 -10.59 4.56 13.86
N GLU A 47 -11.86 4.19 13.73
CA GLU A 47 -12.64 3.61 14.84
C GLU A 47 -11.98 2.34 15.38
N ALA A 48 -11.56 1.44 14.48
CA ALA A 48 -10.86 0.20 14.87
C ALA A 48 -9.51 0.51 15.54
N TYR A 49 -8.76 1.47 15.00
CA TYR A 49 -7.49 1.91 15.57
C TYR A 49 -7.68 2.47 16.99
N HIS A 50 -8.65 3.36 17.16
CA HIS A 50 -8.98 3.93 18.47
C HIS A 50 -9.42 2.85 19.48
N SER A 51 -10.22 1.88 19.05
CA SER A 51 -10.66 0.75 19.90
C SER A 51 -9.49 -0.08 20.40
N VAL A 52 -8.49 -0.33 19.55
CA VAL A 52 -7.35 -1.21 19.90
C VAL A 52 -6.25 -0.47 20.66
N PHE A 53 -5.97 0.77 20.30
CA PHE A 53 -4.81 1.54 20.81
C PHE A 53 -5.18 2.65 21.81
N GLY A 54 -6.46 2.95 21.98
CA GLY A 54 -6.95 4.00 22.89
C GLY A 54 -6.59 5.43 22.46
N ARG A 55 -6.16 5.60 21.20
CA ARG A 55 -5.76 6.90 20.64
C ARG A 55 -6.02 6.95 19.15
N GLU A 56 -6.06 8.14 18.58
CA GLU A 56 -6.09 8.35 17.14
C GLU A 56 -4.73 8.05 16.50
N PRO A 57 -4.70 7.70 15.20
CA PRO A 57 -3.45 7.69 14.44
C PRO A 57 -2.77 9.05 14.48
N GLU A 58 -1.47 9.08 14.63
CA GLU A 58 -0.73 10.35 14.67
C GLU A 58 -0.78 11.11 13.36
N ARG A 59 -0.81 10.37 12.25
CA ARG A 59 -0.88 10.93 10.89
C ARG A 59 -1.35 9.87 9.90
N TYR A 60 -1.81 10.34 8.76
CA TYR A 60 -1.94 9.58 7.52
C TYR A 60 -0.74 9.90 6.65
N ASP A 61 -0.17 8.90 6.03
CA ASP A 61 1.02 9.06 5.24
C ASP A 61 0.91 8.33 3.89
N PHE A 62 1.81 8.65 2.99
CA PHE A 62 1.95 7.97 1.72
C PHE A 62 3.19 7.08 1.76
N TRP A 63 3.07 5.89 1.19
CA TRP A 63 4.23 5.07 0.92
C TRP A 63 4.85 5.51 -0.41
N ASP A 64 6.16 5.68 -0.43
CA ASP A 64 6.94 6.04 -1.62
C ASP A 64 7.40 4.79 -2.40
N PHE A 65 6.76 3.65 -2.18
CA PHE A 65 6.95 2.43 -2.92
C PHE A 65 5.61 1.86 -3.42
N GLY A 66 5.67 1.15 -4.55
CA GLY A 66 4.50 0.49 -5.13
C GLY A 66 4.04 -0.71 -4.32
N THR A 67 2.74 -0.95 -4.30
CA THR A 67 2.12 -2.14 -3.71
C THR A 67 1.12 -2.76 -4.68
N ASN A 68 0.72 -3.99 -4.42
CA ASN A 68 -0.35 -4.66 -5.20
C ASN A 68 -1.71 -3.97 -5.05
N ALA A 69 -1.84 -2.99 -4.15
CA ALA A 69 -3.06 -2.22 -3.96
C ALA A 69 -3.48 -1.43 -5.20
N VAL A 70 -2.57 -1.14 -6.13
CA VAL A 70 -2.89 -0.51 -7.40
C VAL A 70 -3.96 -1.27 -8.18
N VAL A 71 -3.99 -2.60 -8.09
CA VAL A 71 -4.97 -3.44 -8.80
C VAL A 71 -6.39 -3.25 -8.25
N PRO A 72 -6.69 -3.50 -6.96
CA PRO A 72 -8.03 -3.27 -6.44
C PRO A 72 -8.45 -1.80 -6.56
N VAL A 73 -7.55 -0.85 -6.40
CA VAL A 73 -7.86 0.57 -6.56
C VAL A 73 -8.29 0.91 -7.98
N SER A 74 -7.59 0.38 -9.01
CA SER A 74 -7.98 0.58 -10.42
C SER A 74 -9.34 -0.02 -10.75
N MET A 75 -9.80 -0.98 -9.95
CA MET A 75 -11.14 -1.59 -10.04
C MET A 75 -12.20 -0.84 -9.22
N GLY A 76 -11.87 0.30 -8.62
CA GLY A 76 -12.77 1.08 -7.79
C GLY A 76 -12.96 0.55 -6.36
N VAL A 77 -12.11 -0.37 -5.92
CA VAL A 77 -12.16 -0.92 -4.56
C VAL A 77 -11.42 0.03 -3.60
N ALA A 78 -12.13 0.50 -2.58
CA ALA A 78 -11.52 1.32 -1.54
C ALA A 78 -10.41 0.53 -0.83
N THR A 79 -9.23 1.11 -0.75
CA THR A 79 -8.05 0.43 -0.22
C THR A 79 -7.27 1.37 0.69
N ILE A 80 -6.78 0.84 1.80
CA ILE A 80 -5.94 1.56 2.76
C ILE A 80 -4.78 0.66 3.19
N GLY A 81 -3.62 1.25 3.43
CA GLY A 81 -2.45 0.53 3.92
C GLY A 81 -2.35 0.60 5.44
N PHE A 82 -2.12 -0.54 6.07
CA PHE A 82 -1.77 -0.65 7.49
C PHE A 82 -0.87 -1.87 7.70
N GLY A 83 0.12 -1.76 8.56
CA GLY A 83 1.00 -2.88 8.87
C GLY A 83 1.87 -2.62 10.10
N PRO A 84 2.44 -3.68 10.70
CA PRO A 84 3.24 -3.60 11.91
C PRO A 84 4.68 -3.15 11.67
N GLY A 85 5.13 -3.14 10.42
CA GLY A 85 6.52 -2.84 10.05
C GLY A 85 6.91 -1.39 10.31
N GLU A 86 8.22 -1.19 10.46
CA GLU A 86 8.80 0.16 10.44
C GLU A 86 9.04 0.57 9.00
N TYR A 87 8.35 1.61 8.55
CA TYR A 87 8.47 2.12 7.18
C TYR A 87 9.93 2.34 6.74
N LYS A 88 10.76 2.87 7.64
CA LYS A 88 12.18 3.17 7.36
C LYS A 88 13.03 1.91 7.15
N LEU A 89 12.55 0.76 7.56
CA LEU A 89 13.25 -0.52 7.42
C LEU A 89 12.77 -1.32 6.21
N ALA A 90 11.70 -0.87 5.55
CA ALA A 90 11.16 -1.56 4.40
C ALA A 90 12.20 -1.66 3.29
N HIS A 91 12.39 -2.87 2.75
CA HIS A 91 13.37 -3.17 1.69
C HIS A 91 14.84 -2.94 2.07
N MET A 92 15.14 -2.82 3.36
CA MET A 92 16.50 -2.63 3.87
C MET A 92 17.16 -3.96 4.28
N THR A 93 18.49 -3.99 4.22
CA THR A 93 19.24 -5.09 4.85
C THR A 93 18.94 -5.11 6.34
N ASN A 94 18.65 -6.28 6.90
CA ASN A 94 18.23 -6.48 8.29
C ASN A 94 16.84 -5.90 8.63
N GLU A 95 15.94 -5.82 7.66
CA GLU A 95 14.53 -5.53 7.92
C GLU A 95 14.00 -6.44 9.02
N HIS A 96 13.36 -5.85 10.00
CA HIS A 96 12.79 -6.56 11.16
C HIS A 96 11.52 -5.89 11.64
N CYS A 97 10.73 -6.62 12.39
CA CYS A 97 9.50 -6.13 12.97
C CYS A 97 9.39 -6.60 14.42
N ASP A 98 8.92 -5.73 15.30
CA ASP A 98 8.60 -6.08 16.69
C ASP A 98 7.42 -7.08 16.71
N PRO A 99 7.58 -8.26 17.33
CA PRO A 99 6.50 -9.24 17.48
C PRO A 99 5.25 -8.70 18.18
N GLN A 100 5.40 -7.72 19.08
CA GLN A 100 4.26 -7.09 19.72
C GLN A 100 3.44 -6.26 18.71
N LYS A 101 4.09 -5.53 17.81
CA LYS A 101 3.41 -4.81 16.74
C LYS A 101 2.64 -5.74 15.79
N VAL A 102 3.16 -6.95 15.54
CA VAL A 102 2.44 -7.97 14.75
C VAL A 102 1.15 -8.39 15.45
N LYS A 103 1.20 -8.65 16.77
CA LYS A 103 0.00 -8.98 17.56
C LYS A 103 -1.01 -7.83 17.55
N ASP A 104 -0.54 -6.61 17.69
CA ASP A 104 -1.39 -5.42 17.67
C ASP A 104 -2.04 -5.20 16.30
N ALA A 105 -1.32 -5.45 15.22
CA ALA A 105 -1.88 -5.44 13.88
C ALA A 105 -2.97 -6.52 13.70
N CYS A 106 -2.76 -7.73 14.22
CA CYS A 106 -3.78 -8.78 14.21
C CYS A 106 -5.06 -8.33 14.95
N ARG A 107 -4.91 -7.70 16.11
CA ARG A 107 -6.05 -7.16 16.88
C ARG A 107 -6.77 -6.06 16.11
N PHE A 108 -6.01 -5.16 15.47
CA PHE A 108 -6.57 -4.12 14.61
C PHE A 108 -7.39 -4.71 13.46
N TYR A 109 -6.86 -5.69 12.73
CA TYR A 109 -7.59 -6.31 11.63
C TYR A 109 -8.83 -7.06 12.09
N ALA A 110 -8.77 -7.78 13.22
CA ALA A 110 -9.94 -8.44 13.79
C ALA A 110 -11.05 -7.44 14.14
N GLU A 111 -10.68 -6.32 14.76
CA GLU A 111 -11.61 -5.23 15.11
C GLU A 111 -12.19 -4.56 13.86
N LEU A 112 -11.35 -4.30 12.84
CA LEU A 112 -11.79 -3.69 11.58
C LEU A 112 -12.80 -4.58 10.85
N ILE A 113 -12.51 -5.89 10.71
CA ILE A 113 -13.42 -6.83 10.03
C ILE A 113 -14.79 -6.86 10.70
N GLY A 114 -14.82 -6.77 12.03
CA GLY A 114 -16.09 -6.71 12.78
C GLY A 114 -16.90 -5.42 12.56
N ARG A 115 -16.33 -4.40 11.90
CA ARG A 115 -16.96 -3.10 11.62
C ARG A 115 -17.34 -2.89 10.15
N LEU A 116 -16.90 -3.77 9.25
CA LEU A 116 -17.21 -3.74 7.83
C LEU A 116 -18.52 -4.46 7.52
#